data_b02af31580cb1ad81264f659689d7d23
#
_entry.id   b02af31580cb1ad81264f659689d7d23
#
_cell.length_a   1.000
_cell.length_b   1.000
_cell.length_c   1.000
_cell.angle_alpha   90.00
_cell.angle_beta   90.00
_cell.angle_gamma   90.00
#
_symmetry.space_group_name_H-M   'P 1'
#
loop_
_entity.id
_entity.type
_entity.pdbx_description
1 polymer ?
#
loop_
_entity_poly.entity_id
_entity_poly.type
_entity_poly.pdbx_seq_one_letter_code
_entity_poly.pdbx_strand_id
1 'polypeptide(L)'
;MGLTGDIYAAILAGVYVPELHLPGNWTYAVQLAVPLGWTGATAAVGPLGADQHVTGLGDIAFAPLVFGWHNDAMNTWLSASLTITAPTGEWKEADLAFIGLNYWTFTPAIGFTYLIPQHGLDLSAKFGVDINTTNPDTDYYSGAMAHLDLSITKDVTETL
;
A
#
# COMPACT_ATOMS: atom_id res chain seq x y z
N MET A 1 9.96 -16.45 -27.42
CA MET A 1 10.15 -16.33 -25.95
C MET A 1 8.88 -15.68 -25.42
N GLY A 2 8.18 -16.34 -24.53
CA GLY A 2 6.95 -15.84 -23.88
C GLY A 2 7.09 -15.91 -22.37
N LEU A 3 6.65 -14.86 -21.65
CA LEU A 3 6.48 -14.82 -20.22
C LEU A 3 5.06 -14.36 -19.93
N THR A 4 4.32 -15.15 -19.16
CA THR A 4 2.99 -14.76 -18.66
C THR A 4 2.97 -14.88 -17.15
N GLY A 5 2.23 -14.00 -16.48
CA GLY A 5 2.04 -14.02 -15.03
C GLY A 5 0.63 -13.65 -14.67
N ASP A 6 0.10 -14.33 -13.67
CA ASP A 6 -1.22 -14.10 -13.08
C ASP A 6 -1.05 -13.86 -11.59
N ILE A 7 -1.77 -12.86 -11.04
CA ILE A 7 -1.74 -12.52 -9.63
C ILE A 7 -3.18 -12.38 -9.13
N TYR A 8 -3.52 -13.08 -8.06
CA TYR A 8 -4.76 -12.89 -7.31
C TYR A 8 -4.40 -12.61 -5.86
N ALA A 9 -4.98 -11.56 -5.29
CA ALA A 9 -4.70 -11.18 -3.92
C ALA A 9 -5.98 -10.76 -3.19
N ALA A 10 -6.05 -11.09 -1.91
CA ALA A 10 -6.98 -10.56 -0.95
C ALA A 10 -6.18 -9.91 0.19
N ILE A 11 -6.63 -8.77 0.68
CA ILE A 11 -5.97 -8.07 1.79
C ILE A 11 -6.93 -8.01 2.97
N LEU A 12 -6.53 -8.57 4.09
CA LEU A 12 -7.19 -8.39 5.36
C LEU A 12 -6.55 -7.18 6.06
N ALA A 13 -7.31 -6.11 6.22
CA ALA A 13 -6.81 -4.88 6.85
C ALA A 13 -7.62 -4.49 8.07
N GLY A 14 -6.94 -3.95 9.08
CA GLY A 14 -7.53 -3.42 10.29
C GLY A 14 -6.93 -2.06 10.64
N VAL A 15 -7.78 -1.19 11.19
CA VAL A 15 -7.41 0.12 11.74
C VAL A 15 -7.87 0.17 13.18
N TYR A 16 -6.98 0.57 14.07
CA TYR A 16 -7.30 0.84 15.47
C TYR A 16 -7.06 2.32 15.78
N VAL A 17 -8.10 2.98 16.26
CA VAL A 17 -8.05 4.38 16.69
C VAL A 17 -8.19 4.41 18.21
N PRO A 18 -7.10 4.57 18.97
CA PRO A 18 -7.16 4.68 20.42
C PRO A 18 -7.85 5.99 20.84
N GLU A 19 -8.53 5.97 22.00
CA GLU A 19 -9.16 7.15 22.59
C GLU A 19 -8.10 8.11 23.18
N LEU A 20 -7.28 8.69 22.30
CA LEU A 20 -6.28 9.70 22.67
C LEU A 20 -6.85 11.10 22.44
N HIS A 21 -6.87 11.91 23.51
CA HIS A 21 -7.29 13.31 23.43
C HIS A 21 -6.10 14.15 22.94
N LEU A 22 -5.95 14.25 21.62
CA LEU A 22 -4.96 15.12 21.00
C LEU A 22 -5.53 16.54 20.81
N PRO A 23 -4.74 17.59 21.04
CA PRO A 23 -5.21 18.96 20.88
C PRO A 23 -5.45 19.29 19.39
N GLY A 24 -6.40 20.22 19.10
CA GLY A 24 -6.52 20.84 17.79
C GLY A 24 -7.00 19.94 16.67
N ASN A 25 -8.01 19.09 16.93
CA ASN A 25 -8.64 18.20 15.95
C ASN A 25 -7.69 17.12 15.35
N TRP A 26 -6.63 16.76 16.06
CA TRP A 26 -5.76 15.67 15.68
C TRP A 26 -6.32 14.32 16.11
N THR A 27 -6.17 13.34 15.27
CA THR A 27 -6.48 11.94 15.52
C THR A 27 -5.23 11.10 15.26
N TYR A 28 -5.03 10.07 16.06
CA TYR A 28 -3.99 9.07 15.88
C TYR A 28 -4.62 7.69 15.62
N ALA A 29 -3.99 6.91 14.76
CA ALA A 29 -4.38 5.54 14.49
C ALA A 29 -3.15 4.66 14.24
N VAL A 30 -3.36 3.35 14.34
CA VAL A 30 -2.44 2.33 13.84
C VAL A 30 -3.15 1.45 12.84
N GLN A 31 -2.43 0.93 11.86
CA GLN A 31 -3.00 0.06 10.84
C GLN A 31 -2.17 -1.20 10.67
N LEU A 32 -2.83 -2.29 10.31
CA LEU A 32 -2.22 -3.56 9.94
C LEU A 32 -2.90 -4.06 8.66
N ALA A 33 -2.11 -4.53 7.72
CA ALA A 33 -2.60 -5.19 6.51
C ALA A 33 -1.84 -6.50 6.29
N VAL A 34 -2.59 -7.57 6.09
CA VAL A 34 -2.08 -8.91 5.86
C VAL A 34 -2.56 -9.37 4.48
N PRO A 35 -1.71 -9.34 3.46
CA PRO A 35 -2.05 -9.83 2.14
C PRO A 35 -2.00 -11.36 2.09
N LEU A 36 -2.98 -11.94 1.41
CA LEU A 36 -3.06 -13.35 1.02
C LEU A 36 -3.03 -13.37 -0.51
N GLY A 37 -2.14 -14.11 -1.10
CA GLY A 37 -1.97 -14.10 -2.54
C GLY A 37 -1.79 -15.47 -3.16
N TRP A 38 -2.08 -15.51 -4.44
CA TRP A 38 -1.68 -16.55 -5.38
C TRP A 38 -0.98 -15.87 -6.56
N THR A 39 0.21 -16.34 -6.88
CA THR A 39 1.00 -15.85 -8.00
C THR A 39 1.39 -17.03 -8.87
N GLY A 40 1.15 -16.94 -10.17
CA GLY A 40 1.58 -17.90 -11.17
C GLY A 40 2.50 -17.24 -12.19
N ALA A 41 3.55 -17.93 -12.61
CA ALA A 41 4.43 -17.50 -13.68
C ALA A 41 4.75 -18.66 -14.62
N THR A 42 4.58 -18.43 -15.93
CA THR A 42 4.91 -19.38 -16.98
C THR A 42 5.94 -18.74 -17.91
N ALA A 43 7.07 -19.40 -18.10
CA ALA A 43 8.12 -19.00 -19.04
C ALA A 43 8.27 -20.05 -20.11
N ALA A 44 8.38 -19.64 -21.40
CA ALA A 44 8.59 -20.54 -22.53
C ALA A 44 9.70 -20.03 -23.46
N VAL A 45 10.66 -20.91 -23.77
CA VAL A 45 11.74 -20.64 -24.74
C VAL A 45 11.84 -21.84 -25.70
N GLY A 46 11.25 -21.70 -26.89
CA GLY A 46 11.14 -22.81 -27.82
C GLY A 46 10.34 -23.97 -27.25
N PRO A 47 10.87 -25.22 -27.28
CA PRO A 47 10.20 -26.38 -26.69
C PRO A 47 10.34 -26.49 -25.17
N LEU A 48 11.12 -25.62 -24.53
CA LEU A 48 11.35 -25.62 -23.08
C LEU A 48 10.38 -24.65 -22.41
N GLY A 49 9.65 -25.14 -21.41
CA GLY A 49 8.73 -24.35 -20.56
C GLY A 49 8.98 -24.61 -19.09
N ALA A 50 8.72 -23.59 -18.28
CA ALA A 50 8.66 -23.68 -16.82
C ALA A 50 7.36 -23.02 -16.37
N ASP A 51 6.69 -23.66 -15.42
CA ASP A 51 5.43 -23.20 -14.82
C ASP A 51 5.55 -23.33 -13.31
N GLN A 52 5.29 -22.25 -12.59
CA GLN A 52 5.42 -22.20 -11.14
C GLN A 52 4.30 -21.38 -10.52
N HIS A 53 3.77 -21.87 -9.40
CA HIS A 53 2.74 -21.20 -8.62
C HIS A 53 3.15 -21.13 -7.15
N VAL A 54 2.84 -20.01 -6.52
CA VAL A 54 3.01 -19.80 -5.07
C VAL A 54 1.70 -19.30 -4.49
N THR A 55 1.29 -19.86 -3.36
CA THR A 55 0.10 -19.44 -2.62
C THR A 55 0.46 -19.29 -1.15
N GLY A 56 0.17 -18.15 -0.55
CA GLY A 56 0.50 -17.92 0.85
C GLY A 56 0.25 -16.49 1.31
N LEU A 57 0.86 -16.17 2.45
CA LEU A 57 0.90 -14.81 2.97
C LEU A 57 1.91 -13.98 2.17
N GLY A 58 1.54 -12.74 1.88
CA GLY A 58 2.47 -11.74 1.35
C GLY A 58 3.22 -10.99 2.46
N ASP A 59 3.88 -9.92 2.08
CA ASP A 59 4.59 -9.06 3.02
C ASP A 59 3.60 -8.26 3.86
N ILE A 60 3.68 -8.44 5.20
CA ILE A 60 2.78 -7.77 6.13
C ILE A 60 3.17 -6.30 6.23
N ALA A 61 2.16 -5.42 6.07
CA ALA A 61 2.33 -3.98 6.24
C ALA A 61 1.72 -3.52 7.56
N PHE A 62 2.49 -2.77 8.33
CA PHE A 62 2.09 -2.18 9.60
C PHE A 62 2.37 -0.69 9.59
N ALA A 63 1.39 0.14 9.94
CA ALA A 63 1.56 1.58 10.08
C ALA A 63 1.43 1.96 11.57
N PRO A 64 2.56 2.10 12.29
CA PRO A 64 2.57 2.50 13.70
C PRO A 64 2.20 3.96 13.90
N LEU A 65 2.36 4.78 12.88
CA LEU A 65 2.12 6.22 12.92
C LEU A 65 1.16 6.59 11.80
N VAL A 66 -0.07 6.90 12.17
CA VAL A 66 -1.09 7.48 11.28
C VAL A 66 -1.72 8.65 12.02
N PHE A 67 -1.45 9.86 11.57
CA PHE A 67 -2.03 11.08 12.08
C PHE A 67 -3.01 11.66 11.07
N GLY A 68 -4.18 12.04 11.54
CA GLY A 68 -5.17 12.78 10.81
C GLY A 68 -5.46 14.11 11.49
N TRP A 69 -5.72 15.14 10.73
CA TRP A 69 -6.15 16.43 11.19
C TRP A 69 -7.26 16.97 10.29
N HIS A 70 -8.21 17.69 10.87
CA HIS A 70 -9.21 18.43 10.11
C HIS A 70 -9.40 19.84 10.68
N ASN A 71 -9.86 20.77 9.83
CA ASN A 71 -10.24 22.08 10.31
C ASN A 71 -11.64 22.05 10.96
N ASP A 72 -12.00 23.12 11.68
CA ASP A 72 -13.30 23.20 12.38
C ASP A 72 -14.50 23.17 11.42
N ALA A 73 -14.34 23.63 10.18
CA ALA A 73 -15.35 23.57 9.14
C ALA A 73 -15.52 22.17 8.52
N MET A 74 -14.67 21.21 8.90
CA MET A 74 -14.67 19.82 8.38
C MET A 74 -14.62 19.71 6.85
N ASN A 75 -13.99 20.68 6.21
CA ASN A 75 -13.83 20.70 4.76
C ASN A 75 -12.37 20.55 4.31
N THR A 76 -11.42 20.57 5.24
CA THR A 76 -10.00 20.40 4.98
C THR A 76 -9.45 19.31 5.88
N TRP A 77 -8.81 18.31 5.27
CA TRP A 77 -8.23 17.17 5.97
C TRP A 77 -6.79 17.02 5.58
N LEU A 78 -5.95 16.76 6.56
CA LEU A 78 -4.54 16.42 6.38
C LEU A 78 -4.26 15.06 7.00
N SER A 79 -3.34 14.34 6.45
CA SER A 79 -2.83 13.11 7.04
C SER A 79 -1.31 13.00 6.89
N ALA A 80 -0.69 12.32 7.85
CA ALA A 80 0.70 11.91 7.77
C ALA A 80 0.82 10.49 8.31
N SER A 81 1.56 9.64 7.63
CA SER A 81 1.72 8.25 8.05
C SER A 81 3.13 7.72 7.77
N LEU A 82 3.50 6.69 8.52
CA LEU A 82 4.64 5.85 8.25
C LEU A 82 4.16 4.40 8.20
N THR A 83 4.25 3.78 7.02
CA THR A 83 4.00 2.35 6.85
C THR A 83 5.32 1.60 6.79
N ILE A 84 5.40 0.46 7.45
CA ILE A 84 6.54 -0.46 7.45
C ILE A 84 6.05 -1.79 6.88
N THR A 85 6.61 -2.21 5.76
CA THR A 85 6.33 -3.51 5.15
C THR A 85 7.48 -4.46 5.49
N ALA A 86 7.12 -5.56 6.17
CA ALA A 86 8.07 -6.57 6.60
C ALA A 86 8.16 -7.70 5.56
N PRO A 87 9.36 -8.24 5.27
CA PRO A 87 9.56 -9.33 4.32
C PRO A 87 9.09 -10.67 4.92
N THR A 88 7.78 -10.84 5.05
CA THR A 88 7.15 -12.05 5.63
C THR A 88 6.56 -12.97 4.58
N GLY A 89 6.45 -12.51 3.34
CA GLY A 89 5.94 -13.29 2.22
C GLY A 89 6.94 -14.34 1.74
N GLU A 90 6.41 -15.38 1.09
CA GLU A 90 7.28 -16.43 0.55
C GLU A 90 8.10 -15.89 -0.63
N TRP A 91 9.40 -16.03 -0.50
CA TRP A 91 10.39 -15.63 -1.52
C TRP A 91 11.52 -16.66 -1.59
N LYS A 92 11.98 -16.99 -2.81
CA LYS A 92 13.17 -17.81 -3.05
C LYS A 92 13.86 -17.32 -4.31
N GLU A 93 15.19 -17.21 -4.28
CA GLU A 93 16.00 -16.65 -5.36
C GLU A 93 15.82 -17.35 -6.72
N ALA A 94 15.58 -18.65 -6.73
CA ALA A 94 15.45 -19.45 -7.95
C ALA A 94 14.01 -19.52 -8.48
N ASP A 95 13.03 -18.93 -7.78
CA ASP A 95 11.63 -19.05 -8.15
C ASP A 95 11.26 -18.02 -9.23
N LEU A 96 10.39 -18.44 -10.17
CA LEU A 96 9.77 -17.57 -11.16
C LEU A 96 8.59 -16.79 -10.58
N ALA A 97 7.97 -17.32 -9.53
CA ALA A 97 6.83 -16.73 -8.82
C ALA A 97 7.15 -16.59 -7.34
N PHE A 98 6.82 -15.44 -6.76
CA PHE A 98 6.96 -15.16 -5.33
C PHE A 98 5.84 -14.20 -4.87
N ILE A 99 5.55 -14.19 -3.57
CA ILE A 99 4.52 -13.33 -2.97
C ILE A 99 5.16 -12.22 -2.14
N GLY A 100 6.37 -12.43 -1.60
CA GLY A 100 7.16 -11.46 -0.85
C GLY A 100 8.32 -10.89 -1.67
N LEU A 101 8.88 -9.77 -1.20
CA LEU A 101 10.01 -9.08 -1.86
C LEU A 101 11.36 -9.34 -1.17
N ASN A 102 11.33 -9.96 0.03
CA ASN A 102 12.52 -10.29 0.83
C ASN A 102 13.38 -9.08 1.23
N TYR A 103 12.76 -7.91 1.35
CA TYR A 103 13.38 -6.71 1.92
C TYR A 103 12.34 -5.85 2.65
N TRP A 104 12.81 -5.01 3.56
CA TRP A 104 11.96 -4.05 4.27
C TRP A 104 11.68 -2.83 3.42
N THR A 105 10.44 -2.33 3.49
CA THR A 105 10.05 -1.05 2.90
C THR A 105 9.51 -0.12 3.98
N PHE A 106 10.00 1.10 4.00
CA PHE A 106 9.52 2.18 4.86
C PHE A 106 8.87 3.24 3.97
N THR A 107 7.57 3.49 4.18
CA THR A 107 6.78 4.40 3.36
C THR A 107 6.25 5.58 4.19
N PRO A 108 7.00 6.66 4.39
CA PRO A 108 6.43 7.91 4.82
C PRO A 108 5.49 8.46 3.75
N ALA A 109 4.33 8.97 4.18
CA ALA A 109 3.35 9.56 3.27
C ALA A 109 2.61 10.72 3.93
N ILE A 110 2.17 11.68 3.10
CA ILE A 110 1.29 12.77 3.47
C ILE A 110 0.07 12.77 2.57
N GLY A 111 -1.08 13.16 3.10
CA GLY A 111 -2.33 13.26 2.37
C GLY A 111 -3.04 14.58 2.65
N PHE A 112 -3.79 15.04 1.65
CA PHE A 112 -4.61 16.23 1.71
C PHE A 112 -5.94 15.94 1.05
N THR A 113 -7.05 16.38 1.68
CA THR A 113 -8.39 16.35 1.08
C THR A 113 -9.07 17.69 1.32
N TYR A 114 -9.70 18.21 0.29
CA TYR A 114 -10.52 19.42 0.35
C TYR A 114 -11.92 19.14 -0.19
N LEU A 115 -12.92 19.36 0.67
CA LEU A 115 -14.31 19.19 0.34
C LEU A 115 -14.93 20.52 -0.03
N ILE A 116 -15.71 20.55 -1.11
CA ILE A 116 -16.48 21.71 -1.59
C ILE A 116 -17.96 21.32 -1.60
N PRO A 117 -18.62 21.31 -0.40
CA PRO A 117 -19.95 20.74 -0.25
C PRO A 117 -21.02 21.41 -1.13
N GLN A 118 -20.92 22.73 -1.35
CA GLN A 118 -21.83 23.45 -2.23
C GLN A 118 -21.82 23.01 -3.69
N HIS A 119 -20.78 22.27 -4.08
CA HIS A 119 -20.63 21.71 -5.42
C HIS A 119 -20.65 20.19 -5.43
N GLY A 120 -20.77 19.53 -4.25
CA GLY A 120 -20.63 18.08 -4.11
C GLY A 120 -19.30 17.58 -4.69
N LEU A 121 -18.20 18.29 -4.44
CA LEU A 121 -16.90 18.03 -5.03
C LEU A 121 -15.86 17.79 -3.95
N ASP A 122 -15.11 16.68 -4.09
CA ASP A 122 -14.00 16.34 -3.22
C ASP A 122 -12.72 16.26 -4.05
N LEU A 123 -11.68 16.92 -3.56
CA LEU A 123 -10.34 16.91 -4.16
C LEU A 123 -9.38 16.28 -3.16
N SER A 124 -8.67 15.23 -3.57
CA SER A 124 -7.70 14.56 -2.72
C SER A 124 -6.37 14.36 -3.42
N ALA A 125 -5.30 14.45 -2.65
CA ALA A 125 -3.95 14.14 -3.07
C ALA A 125 -3.22 13.38 -1.98
N LYS A 126 -2.43 12.36 -2.34
CA LYS A 126 -1.53 11.64 -1.44
C LYS A 126 -0.17 11.50 -2.09
N PHE A 127 0.87 11.86 -1.37
CA PHE A 127 2.26 11.68 -1.79
C PHE A 127 2.98 10.78 -0.80
N GLY A 128 3.73 9.82 -1.31
CA GLY A 128 4.55 8.92 -0.49
C GLY A 128 5.88 8.59 -1.17
N VAL A 129 6.80 8.08 -0.38
CA VAL A 129 8.10 7.60 -0.86
C VAL A 129 8.39 6.25 -0.22
N ASP A 130 8.56 5.22 -1.04
CA ASP A 130 9.04 3.92 -0.60
C ASP A 130 10.55 3.94 -0.50
N ILE A 131 11.07 3.64 0.68
CA ILE A 131 12.49 3.53 0.99
C ILE A 131 12.75 2.05 1.30
N ASN A 132 13.45 1.38 0.39
CA ASN A 132 13.68 -0.05 0.46
C ASN A 132 15.05 -0.37 1.06
N THR A 133 15.14 -1.47 1.81
CA THR A 133 16.45 -2.05 2.17
C THR A 133 16.96 -2.95 1.05
N THR A 134 18.20 -3.36 1.13
CA THR A 134 18.76 -4.36 0.22
C THR A 134 18.17 -5.74 0.53
N ASN A 135 17.85 -6.52 -0.51
CA ASN A 135 17.50 -7.94 -0.37
C ASN A 135 18.74 -8.71 0.09
N PRO A 136 18.72 -9.40 1.24
CA PRO A 136 19.91 -9.99 1.85
C PRO A 136 20.46 -11.21 1.08
N ASP A 137 19.64 -11.86 0.24
CA ASP A 137 20.04 -13.07 -0.48
C ASP A 137 20.66 -12.78 -1.85
N THR A 138 20.27 -11.64 -2.47
CA THR A 138 20.72 -11.30 -3.83
C THR A 138 21.53 -10.02 -3.90
N ASP A 139 21.73 -9.31 -2.80
CA ASP A 139 22.31 -7.96 -2.74
C ASP A 139 21.56 -6.94 -3.65
N TYR A 140 20.34 -7.27 -4.07
CA TYR A 140 19.52 -6.40 -4.91
C TYR A 140 18.96 -5.23 -4.10
N TYR A 141 19.13 -4.02 -4.61
CA TYR A 141 18.59 -2.80 -4.07
C TYR A 141 17.59 -2.15 -5.06
N SER A 142 16.31 -2.10 -4.69
CA SER A 142 15.23 -1.58 -5.53
C SER A 142 15.25 -0.06 -5.71
N GLY A 143 16.07 0.66 -4.92
CA GLY A 143 16.04 2.11 -4.90
C GLY A 143 14.83 2.69 -4.16
N ALA A 144 14.73 4.02 -4.11
CA ALA A 144 13.56 4.71 -3.58
C ALA A 144 12.56 4.99 -4.71
N MET A 145 11.25 4.83 -4.41
CA MET A 145 10.18 5.06 -5.36
C MET A 145 9.20 6.09 -4.79
N ALA A 146 8.99 7.21 -5.49
CA ALA A 146 7.97 8.19 -5.15
C ALA A 146 6.67 7.89 -5.89
N HIS A 147 5.54 8.06 -5.20
CA HIS A 147 4.21 7.91 -5.77
C HIS A 147 3.30 9.08 -5.40
N LEU A 148 2.44 9.47 -6.32
CA LEU A 148 1.46 10.53 -6.16
C LEU A 148 0.10 10.03 -6.64
N ASP A 149 -0.86 9.99 -5.72
CA ASP A 149 -2.25 9.65 -5.99
C ASP A 149 -3.08 10.92 -6.00
N LEU A 150 -3.90 11.12 -7.04
CA LEU A 150 -4.83 12.23 -7.17
C LEU A 150 -6.24 11.68 -7.36
N SER A 151 -7.22 12.27 -6.67
CA SER A 151 -8.63 11.90 -6.81
C SER A 151 -9.50 13.13 -6.87
N ILE A 152 -10.47 13.10 -7.77
CA ILE A 152 -11.56 14.08 -7.88
C ILE A 152 -12.86 13.28 -7.85
N THR A 153 -13.71 13.53 -6.85
CA THR A 153 -15.01 12.90 -6.71
C THR A 153 -16.10 13.97 -6.85
N LYS A 154 -17.16 13.66 -7.59
CA LYS A 154 -18.31 14.52 -7.79
C LYS A 154 -19.58 13.78 -7.45
N ASP A 155 -20.39 14.35 -6.55
CA ASP A 155 -21.75 13.87 -6.29
C ASP A 155 -22.65 14.17 -7.50
N VAL A 156 -23.28 13.14 -8.05
CA VAL A 156 -24.11 13.25 -9.26
C VAL A 156 -25.59 13.42 -8.90
N THR A 157 -25.98 13.03 -7.68
CA THR A 157 -27.35 13.17 -7.17
C THR A 157 -27.35 13.72 -5.75
N GLU A 158 -28.30 14.62 -5.43
CA GLU A 158 -28.48 15.17 -4.08
C GLU A 158 -29.18 14.21 -3.12
N THR A 159 -29.53 13.00 -3.58
CA THR A 159 -30.32 12.03 -2.79
C THR A 159 -29.80 10.61 -3.00
N LEU A 160 -29.28 10.05 -1.94
CA LEU A 160 -29.35 8.63 -1.65
C LEU A 160 -30.18 8.45 -0.39
#